data_e8edd169fb3f66014111b92faf922df3
#
_entry.id   e8edd169fb3f66014111b92faf922df3
#
_cell.length_a   1.000
_cell.length_b   1.000
_cell.length_c   1.000
_cell.angle_alpha   90.00
_cell.angle_beta   90.00
_cell.angle_gamma   90.00
#
_symmetry.space_group_name_H-M   'P 1'
#
loop_
_entity.id
_entity.type
_entity.pdbx_description
1 polymer ?
#
loop_
_entity_poly.entity_id
_entity_poly.type
_entity_poly.pdbx_seq_one_letter_code
_entity_poly.pdbx_strand_id
1 'polypeptide(L)'
;IAGLSTAWAFAQRGHAVTIFEANTALSGASGNPLALLNPKLCPIEQAHEHLMTLAWQHAMRHYAKFKAYRPIAVNQIALKHPEQLLDLAQEYPEQVLSTQTQDRFTDLASLSLHQAAAITPHLLCDEILAHPQIELQHAHITQITNDARPIVYANQACLGEFDHVIVCSALKSAALIDNYPVLKPIRGQVSWLNNAEHSLACDQAYSYGGYCMQLDAEQLILGASFYPQREDNEVLAEDHVHNLNLLKSVAPTYAESLIGVEHWQGRASVRAQSLDYFPLLGKLQDQQQIYTLAGLGSKGFLFAPLCSEILVAEILKQACPVPETLRQKLQVTRFYKKVKAKKPYFKPA
;
A
#
# COMPACT_ATOMS: atom_id res chain seq x y z
N ILE A 1 2.84 4.44 5.93
CA ILE A 1 1.36 4.44 5.96
C ILE A 1 0.81 3.45 6.99
N ALA A 2 1.43 2.27 7.21
CA ALA A 2 0.93 1.30 8.18
C ALA A 2 0.83 1.89 9.60
N GLY A 3 1.91 2.50 10.10
CA GLY A 3 1.92 3.15 11.42
C GLY A 3 0.92 4.29 11.54
N LEU A 4 0.85 5.18 10.54
CA LEU A 4 -0.10 6.29 10.52
C LEU A 4 -1.56 5.81 10.55
N SER A 5 -1.92 4.82 9.71
CA SER A 5 -3.28 4.29 9.69
C SER A 5 -3.64 3.59 11.01
N THR A 6 -2.68 2.89 11.62
CA THR A 6 -2.88 2.23 12.92
C THR A 6 -3.04 3.26 14.04
N ALA A 7 -2.20 4.30 14.04
CA ALA A 7 -2.31 5.39 15.01
C ALA A 7 -3.67 6.10 14.91
N TRP A 8 -4.11 6.39 13.69
CA TRP A 8 -5.43 6.97 13.45
C TRP A 8 -6.55 6.08 13.98
N ALA A 9 -6.51 4.77 13.72
CA ALA A 9 -7.55 3.84 14.15
C ALA A 9 -7.68 3.75 15.69
N PHE A 10 -6.56 3.82 16.42
CA PHE A 10 -6.56 3.93 17.88
C PHE A 10 -7.05 5.30 18.36
N ALA A 11 -6.53 6.38 17.78
CA ALA A 11 -6.87 7.74 18.17
C ALA A 11 -8.36 8.04 17.99
N GLN A 12 -8.99 7.55 16.93
CA GLN A 12 -10.45 7.65 16.71
C GLN A 12 -11.28 6.93 17.78
N ARG A 13 -10.66 6.05 18.56
CA ARG A 13 -11.26 5.34 19.71
C ARG A 13 -10.88 5.96 21.07
N GLY A 14 -10.22 7.14 21.04
CA GLY A 14 -9.83 7.88 22.24
C GLY A 14 -8.55 7.39 22.92
N HIS A 15 -7.79 6.49 22.27
CA HIS A 15 -6.51 6.03 22.82
C HIS A 15 -5.37 6.98 22.44
N ALA A 16 -4.51 7.29 23.42
CA ALA A 16 -3.27 8.02 23.15
C ALA A 16 -2.26 7.13 22.42
N VAL A 17 -1.62 7.67 21.40
CA VAL A 17 -0.66 6.97 20.56
C VAL A 17 0.62 7.78 20.41
N THR A 18 1.76 7.17 20.67
CA THR A 18 3.08 7.70 20.33
C THR A 18 3.62 6.97 19.11
N ILE A 19 3.92 7.71 18.05
CA ILE A 19 4.60 7.19 16.86
C ILE A 19 6.10 7.47 17.01
N PHE A 20 6.91 6.44 16.97
CA PHE A 20 8.38 6.57 16.89
C PHE A 20 8.83 6.41 15.45
N GLU A 21 9.50 7.41 14.90
CA GLU A 21 10.06 7.40 13.55
C GLU A 21 11.54 7.79 13.58
N ALA A 22 12.38 6.95 12.97
CA ALA A 22 13.83 7.17 12.96
C ALA A 22 14.27 8.32 12.04
N ASN A 23 13.50 8.54 10.98
CA ASN A 23 13.77 9.55 9.95
C ASN A 23 12.57 10.51 9.84
N THR A 24 12.43 11.16 8.70
CA THR A 24 11.22 11.91 8.39
C THR A 24 10.05 10.97 8.12
N ALA A 25 8.88 11.29 8.63
CA ALA A 25 7.66 10.53 8.35
C ALA A 25 7.46 10.35 6.84
N LEU A 26 7.04 9.16 6.42
CA LEU A 26 6.90 8.76 5.02
C LEU A 26 8.21 8.70 4.20
N SER A 27 9.40 8.78 4.80
CA SER A 27 10.68 8.63 4.08
C SER A 27 10.85 7.29 3.36
N GLY A 28 10.16 6.24 3.80
CA GLY A 28 10.12 4.93 3.15
C GLY A 28 9.20 4.88 1.90
N ALA A 29 8.71 3.69 1.56
CA ALA A 29 7.92 3.44 0.34
C ALA A 29 6.57 4.18 0.27
N SER A 30 6.13 4.82 1.34
CA SER A 30 4.85 5.54 1.41
C SER A 30 4.94 7.04 1.05
N GLY A 31 6.11 7.57 0.69
CA GLY A 31 6.31 9.01 0.49
C GLY A 31 6.34 9.45 -0.98
N ASN A 32 5.73 8.72 -1.90
CA ASN A 32 5.58 9.20 -3.27
C ASN A 32 4.71 10.47 -3.32
N PRO A 33 4.87 11.35 -4.34
CA PRO A 33 4.07 12.56 -4.46
C PRO A 33 2.56 12.30 -4.46
N LEU A 34 2.12 11.21 -5.14
CA LEU A 34 0.75 10.70 -5.11
C LEU A 34 0.71 9.19 -4.93
N ALA A 35 -0.34 8.71 -4.28
CA ALA A 35 -0.68 7.30 -4.19
C ALA A 35 -2.03 7.04 -4.86
N LEU A 36 -2.07 6.07 -5.78
CA LEU A 36 -3.25 5.70 -6.52
C LEU A 36 -4.02 4.57 -5.81
N LEU A 37 -5.28 4.77 -5.48
CA LEU A 37 -6.20 3.73 -5.05
C LEU A 37 -6.82 3.05 -6.27
N ASN A 38 -6.18 2.01 -6.74
CA ASN A 38 -6.58 1.23 -7.92
C ASN A 38 -6.68 -0.26 -7.56
N PRO A 39 -7.83 -0.75 -7.07
CA PRO A 39 -8.04 -2.17 -6.83
C PRO A 39 -8.23 -2.91 -8.15
N LYS A 40 -7.80 -4.17 -8.18
CA LYS A 40 -8.33 -5.15 -9.14
C LYS A 40 -9.56 -5.78 -8.49
N LEU A 41 -10.73 -5.53 -9.03
CA LEU A 41 -11.96 -6.13 -8.54
C LEU A 41 -12.04 -7.61 -8.96
N CYS A 42 -12.91 -8.36 -8.32
CA CYS A 42 -13.20 -9.77 -8.61
C CYS A 42 -14.67 -9.91 -9.01
N PRO A 43 -15.11 -11.07 -9.50
CA PRO A 43 -16.53 -11.36 -9.67
C PRO A 43 -17.33 -10.99 -8.43
N ILE A 44 -18.52 -10.40 -8.62
CA ILE A 44 -19.29 -9.77 -7.53
C ILE A 44 -19.66 -10.74 -6.41
N GLU A 45 -19.91 -12.00 -6.76
CA GLU A 45 -20.21 -13.08 -5.80
C GLU A 45 -19.05 -13.37 -4.84
N GLN A 46 -17.79 -13.07 -5.24
CA GLN A 46 -16.59 -13.24 -4.42
C GLN A 46 -16.23 -11.96 -3.63
N ALA A 47 -16.89 -10.85 -3.87
CA ALA A 47 -16.55 -9.54 -3.32
C ALA A 47 -16.54 -9.52 -1.79
N HIS A 48 -17.42 -10.30 -1.14
CA HIS A 48 -17.58 -10.36 0.31
C HIS A 48 -16.37 -10.96 1.06
N GLU A 49 -15.48 -11.69 0.38
CA GLU A 49 -14.23 -12.25 0.93
C GLU A 49 -12.98 -11.74 0.21
N HIS A 50 -13.13 -10.90 -0.80
CA HIS A 50 -12.01 -10.41 -1.59
C HIS A 50 -11.34 -9.21 -0.93
N LEU A 51 -10.09 -9.40 -0.47
CA LEU A 51 -9.35 -8.37 0.26
C LEU A 51 -9.31 -7.03 -0.47
N MET A 52 -9.01 -7.02 -1.79
CA MET A 52 -8.87 -5.74 -2.51
C MET A 52 -10.20 -4.99 -2.62
N THR A 53 -11.31 -5.70 -2.81
CA THR A 53 -12.65 -5.08 -2.88
C THR A 53 -13.06 -4.50 -1.53
N LEU A 54 -12.90 -5.26 -0.45
CA LEU A 54 -13.21 -4.80 0.91
C LEU A 54 -12.30 -3.64 1.34
N ALA A 55 -11.01 -3.74 1.04
CA ALA A 55 -10.05 -2.68 1.34
C ALA A 55 -10.33 -1.41 0.54
N TRP A 56 -10.71 -1.53 -0.73
CA TRP A 56 -11.11 -0.40 -1.56
C TRP A 56 -12.35 0.31 -1.00
N GLN A 57 -13.41 -0.42 -0.71
CA GLN A 57 -14.63 0.15 -0.13
C GLN A 57 -14.35 0.86 1.20
N HIS A 58 -13.49 0.28 2.03
CA HIS A 58 -13.09 0.88 3.30
C HIS A 58 -12.21 2.12 3.07
N ALA A 59 -11.19 2.02 2.22
CA ALA A 59 -10.23 3.10 1.93
C ALA A 59 -10.92 4.34 1.35
N MET A 60 -11.87 4.16 0.41
CA MET A 60 -12.65 5.27 -0.16
C MET A 60 -13.39 6.05 0.93
N ARG A 61 -14.09 5.36 1.83
CA ARG A 61 -14.81 6.00 2.96
C ARG A 61 -13.87 6.59 4.00
N HIS A 62 -12.72 5.95 4.22
CA HIS A 62 -11.73 6.42 5.17
C HIS A 62 -11.08 7.72 4.70
N TYR A 63 -10.56 7.73 3.48
CA TYR A 63 -9.82 8.88 2.96
C TYR A 63 -10.72 10.07 2.59
N ALA A 64 -11.97 9.85 2.25
CA ALA A 64 -12.93 10.94 1.99
C ALA A 64 -13.09 11.95 3.14
N LYS A 65 -12.57 11.63 4.33
CA LYS A 65 -12.57 12.51 5.52
C LYS A 65 -11.39 13.49 5.53
N PHE A 66 -10.41 13.33 4.64
CA PHE A 66 -9.16 14.08 4.60
C PHE A 66 -9.07 14.96 3.35
N LYS A 67 -8.45 16.12 3.47
CA LYS A 67 -8.16 17.00 2.33
C LYS A 67 -7.16 16.36 1.34
N ALA A 68 -6.36 15.43 1.84
CA ALA A 68 -5.44 14.62 1.03
C ALA A 68 -6.12 13.77 -0.05
N TYR A 69 -7.43 13.56 0.05
CA TYR A 69 -8.22 12.74 -0.86
C TYR A 69 -8.67 13.54 -2.09
N ARG A 70 -8.38 12.98 -3.27
CA ARG A 70 -8.86 13.47 -4.57
C ARG A 70 -9.62 12.34 -5.27
N PRO A 71 -10.96 12.43 -5.45
CA PRO A 71 -11.72 11.44 -6.20
C PRO A 71 -11.30 11.49 -7.67
N ILE A 72 -11.10 10.31 -8.28
CA ILE A 72 -10.75 10.16 -9.70
C ILE A 72 -11.40 8.90 -10.26
N ALA A 73 -11.46 8.81 -11.59
CA ALA A 73 -11.69 7.55 -12.31
C ALA A 73 -10.35 6.92 -12.71
N VAL A 74 -10.29 5.58 -12.76
CA VAL A 74 -9.12 4.85 -13.24
C VAL A 74 -9.51 3.98 -14.43
N ASN A 75 -8.91 4.25 -15.58
CA ASN A 75 -9.01 3.44 -16.78
C ASN A 75 -7.95 2.33 -16.72
N GLN A 76 -8.38 1.11 -16.42
CA GLN A 76 -7.54 -0.09 -16.37
C GLN A 76 -7.45 -0.68 -17.78
N ILE A 77 -6.32 -0.46 -18.47
CA ILE A 77 -6.13 -0.90 -19.85
C ILE A 77 -5.95 -2.41 -19.90
N ALA A 78 -6.73 -3.06 -20.77
CA ALA A 78 -6.79 -4.51 -20.91
C ALA A 78 -5.64 -5.03 -21.78
N LEU A 79 -4.44 -5.21 -21.20
CA LEU A 79 -3.28 -5.75 -21.89
C LEU A 79 -3.33 -7.27 -22.10
N LYS A 80 -4.04 -7.98 -21.22
CA LYS A 80 -4.19 -9.44 -21.27
C LYS A 80 -5.64 -9.77 -21.01
N HIS A 81 -6.18 -10.72 -21.78
CA HIS A 81 -7.55 -11.20 -21.61
C HIS A 81 -8.58 -10.07 -21.54
N PRO A 82 -8.66 -9.20 -22.58
CA PRO A 82 -9.58 -8.06 -22.57
C PRO A 82 -11.04 -8.50 -22.38
N GLU A 83 -11.44 -9.64 -22.93
CA GLU A 83 -12.76 -10.24 -22.76
C GLU A 83 -13.14 -10.43 -21.29
N GLN A 84 -12.24 -10.97 -20.45
CA GLN A 84 -12.51 -11.20 -19.03
C GLN A 84 -12.68 -9.89 -18.26
N LEU A 85 -11.92 -8.86 -18.65
CA LEU A 85 -12.03 -7.55 -18.05
C LEU A 85 -13.36 -6.86 -18.42
N LEU A 86 -13.78 -7.03 -19.66
CA LEU A 86 -15.05 -6.47 -20.15
C LEU A 86 -16.25 -7.20 -19.54
N ASP A 87 -16.17 -8.52 -19.40
CA ASP A 87 -17.21 -9.32 -18.75
C ASP A 87 -17.42 -8.90 -17.29
N LEU A 88 -16.33 -8.59 -16.59
CA LEU A 88 -16.41 -8.11 -15.20
C LEU A 88 -17.26 -6.83 -15.07
N ALA A 89 -17.23 -5.94 -16.06
CA ALA A 89 -18.02 -4.72 -16.03
C ALA A 89 -19.53 -5.00 -15.98
N GLN A 90 -19.97 -6.10 -16.56
CA GLN A 90 -21.40 -6.47 -16.58
C GLN A 90 -21.92 -6.93 -15.22
N GLU A 91 -21.02 -7.33 -14.32
CA GLU A 91 -21.38 -7.78 -12.97
C GLU A 91 -21.58 -6.63 -11.97
N TYR A 92 -21.08 -5.43 -12.30
CA TYR A 92 -21.14 -4.27 -11.42
C TYR A 92 -22.08 -3.18 -11.96
N PRO A 93 -22.65 -2.34 -11.09
CA PRO A 93 -23.38 -1.15 -11.55
C PRO A 93 -22.48 -0.24 -12.43
N GLU A 94 -23.03 0.33 -13.48
CA GLU A 94 -22.30 1.19 -14.42
C GLU A 94 -21.60 2.37 -13.73
N GLN A 95 -22.17 2.87 -12.61
CA GLN A 95 -21.58 3.93 -11.79
C GLN A 95 -20.32 3.46 -11.01
N VAL A 96 -20.04 2.17 -10.99
CA VAL A 96 -18.85 1.57 -10.37
C VAL A 96 -17.86 1.18 -11.45
N LEU A 97 -18.30 0.39 -12.44
CA LEU A 97 -17.49 -0.09 -13.55
C LEU A 97 -18.21 0.14 -14.87
N SER A 98 -17.48 0.60 -15.87
CA SER A 98 -17.93 0.62 -17.26
C SER A 98 -16.80 0.24 -18.20
N THR A 99 -17.13 -0.12 -19.43
CA THR A 99 -16.15 -0.40 -20.49
C THR A 99 -15.95 0.82 -21.36
N GLN A 100 -14.71 1.02 -21.79
CA GLN A 100 -14.33 2.06 -22.75
C GLN A 100 -13.51 1.41 -23.86
N THR A 101 -13.90 1.61 -25.10
CA THR A 101 -13.26 0.96 -26.25
C THR A 101 -12.04 1.72 -26.73
N GLN A 102 -12.04 3.04 -26.62
CA GLN A 102 -10.92 3.93 -26.92
C GLN A 102 -11.14 5.30 -26.29
N ASP A 103 -10.07 6.05 -26.07
CA ASP A 103 -10.12 7.45 -25.66
C ASP A 103 -8.95 8.24 -26.30
N ARG A 104 -8.76 9.52 -25.88
CA ARG A 104 -7.67 10.34 -26.41
C ARG A 104 -6.26 9.86 -26.00
N PHE A 105 -6.18 9.02 -25.00
CA PHE A 105 -4.93 8.50 -24.47
C PHE A 105 -4.52 7.20 -25.15
N THR A 106 -5.46 6.31 -25.44
CA THR A 106 -5.19 4.97 -25.98
C THR A 106 -6.30 4.44 -26.87
N ASP A 107 -5.94 3.66 -27.88
CA ASP A 107 -6.87 2.90 -28.72
C ASP A 107 -7.22 1.52 -28.13
N LEU A 108 -6.66 1.18 -26.98
CA LEU A 108 -6.91 -0.09 -26.31
C LEU A 108 -8.17 -0.03 -25.45
N ALA A 109 -8.92 -1.14 -25.45
CA ALA A 109 -10.06 -1.28 -24.54
C ALA A 109 -9.63 -1.18 -23.07
N SER A 110 -10.44 -0.53 -22.27
CA SER A 110 -10.21 -0.37 -20.84
C SER A 110 -11.47 -0.59 -20.02
N LEU A 111 -11.26 -0.95 -18.75
CA LEU A 111 -12.26 -0.98 -17.72
C LEU A 111 -12.15 0.29 -16.88
N SER A 112 -13.18 1.12 -16.90
CA SER A 112 -13.22 2.37 -16.12
C SER A 112 -13.80 2.10 -14.74
N LEU A 113 -12.96 2.22 -13.71
CA LEU A 113 -13.37 2.25 -12.31
C LEU A 113 -13.66 3.71 -11.93
N HIS A 114 -14.95 4.06 -11.80
CA HIS A 114 -15.38 5.44 -11.54
C HIS A 114 -15.20 5.88 -10.09
N GLN A 115 -15.10 4.94 -9.18
CA GLN A 115 -14.92 5.19 -7.75
C GLN A 115 -13.50 4.82 -7.31
N ALA A 116 -12.52 5.60 -7.75
CA ALA A 116 -11.13 5.51 -7.34
C ALA A 116 -10.67 6.82 -6.69
N ALA A 117 -9.43 6.88 -6.24
CA ALA A 117 -8.87 8.10 -5.68
C ALA A 117 -7.35 8.18 -5.86
N ALA A 118 -6.84 9.39 -5.91
CA ALA A 118 -5.47 9.73 -5.64
C ALA A 118 -5.36 10.32 -4.23
N ILE A 119 -4.34 9.92 -3.49
CA ILE A 119 -4.05 10.43 -2.15
C ILE A 119 -2.74 11.18 -2.19
N THR A 120 -2.69 12.37 -1.58
CA THR A 120 -1.45 13.12 -1.34
C THR A 120 -0.84 12.68 -0.01
N PRO A 121 0.20 11.82 0.01
CA PRO A 121 0.67 11.16 1.23
C PRO A 121 1.13 12.13 2.32
N HIS A 122 1.88 13.17 1.96
CA HIS A 122 2.40 14.13 2.94
C HIS A 122 1.27 14.94 3.60
N LEU A 123 0.29 15.38 2.81
CA LEU A 123 -0.89 16.07 3.35
C LEU A 123 -1.69 15.17 4.29
N LEU A 124 -1.88 13.89 3.91
CA LEU A 124 -2.52 12.91 4.79
C LEU A 124 -1.75 12.72 6.10
N CYS A 125 -0.42 12.67 6.02
CA CYS A 125 0.44 12.55 7.20
C CYS A 125 0.23 13.72 8.16
N ASP A 126 0.27 14.95 7.64
CA ASP A 126 0.07 16.18 8.43
C ASP A 126 -1.31 16.20 9.09
N GLU A 127 -2.35 15.82 8.36
CA GLU A 127 -3.72 15.75 8.88
C GLU A 127 -3.87 14.69 9.99
N ILE A 128 -3.23 13.52 9.84
CA ILE A 128 -3.24 12.46 10.87
C ILE A 128 -2.47 12.92 12.11
N LEU A 129 -1.29 13.49 11.93
CA LEU A 129 -0.45 13.96 13.03
C LEU A 129 -1.03 15.18 13.78
N ALA A 130 -1.95 15.92 13.17
CA ALA A 130 -2.70 16.99 13.83
C ALA A 130 -3.75 16.48 14.84
N HIS A 131 -4.00 15.14 14.90
CA HIS A 131 -4.96 14.58 15.85
C HIS A 131 -4.43 14.68 17.29
N PRO A 132 -5.22 15.19 18.28
CA PRO A 132 -4.73 15.48 19.64
C PRO A 132 -4.29 14.23 20.43
N GLN A 133 -4.70 13.03 20.00
CA GLN A 133 -4.30 11.76 20.62
C GLN A 133 -3.03 11.16 19.99
N ILE A 134 -2.43 11.78 18.96
CA ILE A 134 -1.26 11.26 18.25
C ILE A 134 -0.07 12.17 18.49
N GLU A 135 1.00 11.60 19.02
CA GLU A 135 2.29 12.26 19.18
C GLU A 135 3.34 11.60 18.29
N LEU A 136 4.10 12.40 17.52
CA LEU A 136 5.25 11.95 16.76
C LEU A 136 6.54 12.27 17.53
N GLN A 137 7.33 11.25 17.82
CA GLN A 137 8.66 11.37 18.42
C GLN A 137 9.72 10.85 17.45
N HIS A 138 10.75 11.67 17.18
CA HIS A 138 11.88 11.25 16.36
C HIS A 138 12.85 10.41 17.20
N ALA A 139 12.83 9.10 16.99
CA ALA A 139 13.72 8.16 17.67
C ALA A 139 13.99 6.91 16.83
N HIS A 140 15.24 6.48 16.79
CA HIS A 140 15.64 5.20 16.22
C HIS A 140 15.50 4.12 17.29
N ILE A 141 14.42 3.36 17.24
CA ILE A 141 14.17 2.27 18.19
C ILE A 141 15.16 1.13 17.95
N THR A 142 15.82 0.69 19.01
CA THR A 142 16.83 -0.38 18.98
C THR A 142 16.42 -1.61 19.77
N GLN A 143 15.49 -1.47 20.70
CA GLN A 143 15.01 -2.58 21.52
C GLN A 143 13.57 -2.36 22.00
N ILE A 144 12.83 -3.45 22.10
CA ILE A 144 11.50 -3.53 22.69
C ILE A 144 11.51 -4.73 23.64
N THR A 145 11.13 -4.54 24.92
CA THR A 145 11.07 -5.66 25.86
C THR A 145 9.81 -6.48 25.67
N ASN A 146 9.89 -7.78 25.97
CA ASN A 146 8.72 -8.69 25.86
C ASN A 146 8.05 -8.87 27.22
N ASP A 147 7.59 -7.78 27.81
CA ASP A 147 6.91 -7.77 29.10
C ASP A 147 5.39 -7.62 28.91
N ALA A 148 4.63 -7.76 30.00
CA ALA A 148 3.18 -7.50 30.02
C ALA A 148 2.85 -6.05 29.60
N ARG A 149 3.77 -5.14 29.91
CA ARG A 149 3.83 -3.78 29.39
C ARG A 149 5.22 -3.57 28.75
N PRO A 150 5.33 -3.67 27.43
CA PRO A 150 6.64 -3.53 26.77
C PRO A 150 7.23 -2.13 26.93
N ILE A 151 8.54 -2.10 27.17
CA ILE A 151 9.33 -0.88 27.24
C ILE A 151 10.08 -0.70 25.93
N VAL A 152 10.08 0.53 25.40
CA VAL A 152 10.73 0.89 24.15
C VAL A 152 12.00 1.67 24.42
N TYR A 153 13.10 1.29 23.75
CA TYR A 153 14.42 1.90 23.91
C TYR A 153 14.98 2.43 22.58
N ALA A 154 15.60 3.60 22.66
CA ALA A 154 16.52 4.10 21.64
C ALA A 154 17.95 4.05 22.20
N ASN A 155 18.76 3.11 21.72
CA ASN A 155 20.03 2.74 22.32
C ASN A 155 19.83 2.34 23.81
N GLN A 156 20.40 3.10 24.75
CA GLN A 156 20.26 2.86 26.19
C GLN A 156 19.18 3.73 26.85
N ALA A 157 18.57 4.66 26.10
CA ALA A 157 17.55 5.55 26.63
C ALA A 157 16.18 4.86 26.62
N CYS A 158 15.56 4.77 27.79
CA CYS A 158 14.17 4.34 27.92
C CYS A 158 13.24 5.46 27.43
N LEU A 159 12.41 5.17 26.44
CA LEU A 159 11.45 6.15 25.87
C LEU A 159 10.06 6.02 26.47
N GLY A 160 9.77 4.93 27.15
CA GLY A 160 8.49 4.72 27.83
C GLY A 160 8.05 3.26 27.90
N GLU A 161 7.03 3.04 28.71
CA GLU A 161 6.31 1.78 28.88
C GLU A 161 4.92 1.93 28.27
N PHE A 162 4.46 0.93 27.50
CA PHE A 162 3.23 0.99 26.72
C PHE A 162 2.33 -0.22 26.98
N ASP A 163 1.02 -0.05 26.84
CA ASP A 163 0.10 -1.17 26.94
C ASP A 163 0.24 -2.12 25.74
N HIS A 164 0.51 -1.57 24.57
CA HIS A 164 0.72 -2.31 23.33
C HIS A 164 1.78 -1.61 22.47
N VAL A 165 2.59 -2.39 21.76
CA VAL A 165 3.55 -1.90 20.75
C VAL A 165 3.21 -2.52 19.39
N ILE A 166 3.10 -1.70 18.36
CA ILE A 166 2.84 -2.14 16.99
C ILE A 166 4.04 -1.85 16.11
N VAL A 167 4.70 -2.88 15.63
CA VAL A 167 5.89 -2.79 14.77
C VAL A 167 5.47 -2.64 13.33
N CYS A 168 5.65 -1.43 12.76
CA CYS A 168 5.31 -1.06 11.39
C CYS A 168 6.53 -0.70 10.54
N SER A 169 7.73 -1.09 10.96
CA SER A 169 9.02 -0.74 10.32
C SER A 169 9.37 -1.57 9.08
N ALA A 170 8.42 -2.33 8.54
CA ALA A 170 8.54 -3.10 7.30
C ALA A 170 9.76 -4.05 7.32
N LEU A 171 10.72 -3.91 6.39
CA LEU A 171 11.92 -4.77 6.34
C LEU A 171 12.78 -4.67 7.60
N LYS A 172 12.81 -3.49 8.23
CA LYS A 172 13.60 -3.26 9.46
C LYS A 172 12.99 -3.89 10.70
N SER A 173 11.77 -4.41 10.64
CA SER A 173 11.12 -5.09 11.76
C SER A 173 11.90 -6.32 12.26
N ALA A 174 12.61 -7.00 11.38
CA ALA A 174 13.45 -8.16 11.72
C ALA A 174 14.66 -7.81 12.61
N ALA A 175 15.06 -6.54 12.66
CA ALA A 175 16.12 -6.09 13.58
C ALA A 175 15.61 -5.84 15.01
N LEU A 176 14.29 -5.71 15.19
CA LEU A 176 13.65 -5.44 16.47
C LEU A 176 13.04 -6.69 17.11
N ILE A 177 12.68 -7.66 16.30
CA ILE A 177 11.90 -8.84 16.72
C ILE A 177 12.56 -10.11 16.21
N ASP A 178 12.94 -10.98 17.11
CA ASP A 178 13.45 -12.31 16.76
C ASP A 178 12.38 -13.14 16.03
N ASN A 179 12.81 -13.93 15.06
CA ASN A 179 11.93 -14.78 14.24
C ASN A 179 10.82 -14.00 13.51
N TYR A 180 11.04 -12.71 13.21
CA TYR A 180 10.10 -11.93 12.42
C TYR A 180 9.91 -12.58 11.04
N PRO A 181 8.67 -12.65 10.49
CA PRO A 181 8.43 -13.23 9.17
C PRO A 181 9.25 -12.57 8.07
N VAL A 182 9.78 -13.39 7.16
CA VAL A 182 10.57 -12.90 6.04
C VAL A 182 9.71 -12.06 5.10
N LEU A 183 10.17 -10.85 4.84
CA LEU A 183 9.61 -9.94 3.83
C LEU A 183 10.59 -9.79 2.68
N LYS A 184 10.05 -9.74 1.46
CA LYS A 184 10.84 -9.51 0.24
C LYS A 184 10.99 -8.02 -0.03
N PRO A 185 12.20 -7.50 -0.22
CA PRO A 185 12.39 -6.15 -0.73
C PRO A 185 12.00 -6.09 -2.21
N ILE A 186 11.24 -5.06 -2.56
CA ILE A 186 10.86 -4.76 -3.94
C ILE A 186 11.13 -3.28 -4.18
N ARG A 187 12.22 -2.99 -4.87
CA ARG A 187 12.54 -1.63 -5.28
C ARG A 187 11.59 -1.17 -6.40
N GLY A 188 11.25 0.09 -6.38
CA GLY A 188 10.52 0.72 -7.47
C GLY A 188 10.68 2.23 -7.45
N GLN A 189 10.73 2.79 -8.65
CA GLN A 189 10.85 4.22 -8.88
C GLN A 189 9.60 4.75 -9.59
N VAL A 190 9.09 5.86 -9.08
CA VAL A 190 8.13 6.71 -9.79
C VAL A 190 8.88 7.85 -10.46
N SER A 191 8.33 8.34 -11.55
CA SER A 191 8.88 9.45 -12.34
C SER A 191 7.81 10.53 -12.47
N TRP A 192 8.22 11.81 -12.51
CA TRP A 192 7.31 12.91 -12.85
C TRP A 192 8.02 13.97 -13.68
N LEU A 193 7.24 14.68 -14.47
CA LEU A 193 7.73 15.65 -15.46
C LEU A 193 6.70 16.75 -15.66
N ASN A 194 7.17 17.90 -16.15
CA ASN A 194 6.27 18.94 -16.62
C ASN A 194 5.63 18.50 -17.95
N ASN A 195 4.31 18.58 -18.04
CA ASN A 195 3.53 18.26 -19.23
C ASN A 195 2.32 19.19 -19.41
N ALA A 196 2.42 20.44 -18.97
CA ALA A 196 1.33 21.41 -19.02
C ALA A 196 0.67 21.54 -20.41
N GLU A 197 1.45 21.43 -21.48
CA GLU A 197 0.95 21.49 -22.88
C GLU A 197 0.14 20.24 -23.30
N HIS A 198 0.36 19.11 -22.66
CA HIS A 198 -0.26 17.81 -22.95
C HIS A 198 -0.91 17.19 -21.72
N SER A 199 -1.47 18.02 -20.82
CA SER A 199 -2.02 17.57 -19.55
C SER A 199 -3.18 16.60 -19.75
N LEU A 200 -3.25 15.60 -18.88
CA LEU A 200 -4.41 14.74 -18.71
C LEU A 200 -5.46 15.42 -17.84
N ALA A 201 -6.69 14.93 -17.89
CA ALA A 201 -7.70 15.36 -16.93
C ALA A 201 -7.26 14.98 -15.49
N CYS A 202 -7.36 15.94 -14.56
CA CYS A 202 -6.92 15.73 -13.17
C CYS A 202 -7.78 14.71 -12.40
N ASP A 203 -8.98 14.43 -12.89
CA ASP A 203 -9.92 13.45 -12.34
C ASP A 203 -9.80 12.06 -12.97
N GLN A 204 -8.76 11.82 -13.80
CA GLN A 204 -8.51 10.54 -14.46
C GLN A 204 -7.11 10.03 -14.21
N ALA A 205 -6.99 8.71 -14.19
CA ALA A 205 -5.71 7.98 -14.20
C ALA A 205 -5.80 6.76 -15.12
N TYR A 206 -4.66 6.30 -15.60
CA TYR A 206 -4.54 5.12 -16.44
C TYR A 206 -3.64 4.07 -15.76
N SER A 207 -4.05 2.80 -15.82
CA SER A 207 -3.30 1.68 -15.26
C SER A 207 -3.10 0.59 -16.31
N TYR A 208 -1.83 0.19 -16.55
CA TYR A 208 -1.42 -0.64 -17.68
C TYR A 208 -0.24 -1.57 -17.37
N GLY A 209 -0.08 -2.01 -16.15
CA GLY A 209 1.13 -2.67 -15.65
C GLY A 209 2.07 -1.67 -14.94
N GLY A 210 2.03 -0.41 -15.37
CA GLY A 210 2.36 0.81 -14.66
C GLY A 210 1.09 1.61 -14.40
N TYR A 211 1.28 2.92 -14.18
CA TYR A 211 0.18 3.88 -14.11
C TYR A 211 0.66 5.27 -14.57
N CYS A 212 -0.30 6.08 -14.95
CA CYS A 212 -0.09 7.46 -15.34
C CYS A 212 -1.27 8.30 -14.85
N MET A 213 -0.99 9.44 -14.23
CA MET A 213 -2.00 10.39 -13.78
C MET A 213 -1.41 11.79 -13.60
N GLN A 214 -2.27 12.79 -13.63
CA GLN A 214 -1.86 14.16 -13.36
C GLN A 214 -1.56 14.32 -11.86
N LEU A 215 -0.36 14.81 -11.54
CA LEU A 215 0.04 15.16 -10.17
C LEU A 215 -0.69 16.44 -9.75
N ASP A 216 -0.58 17.47 -10.55
CA ASP A 216 -1.26 18.76 -10.46
C ASP A 216 -1.56 19.28 -11.88
N ALA A 217 -1.83 20.57 -12.05
CA ALA A 217 -2.15 21.17 -13.36
C ALA A 217 -0.98 21.12 -14.35
N GLU A 218 0.25 21.01 -13.87
CA GLU A 218 1.47 21.15 -14.68
C GLU A 218 2.27 19.87 -14.79
N GLN A 219 2.09 18.91 -13.87
CA GLN A 219 2.97 17.75 -13.75
C GLN A 219 2.23 16.43 -13.91
N LEU A 220 2.83 15.57 -14.71
CA LEU A 220 2.43 14.18 -14.88
C LEU A 220 3.30 13.28 -14.00
N ILE A 221 2.71 12.30 -13.32
CA ILE A 221 3.42 11.22 -12.63
C ILE A 221 3.17 9.88 -13.30
N LEU A 222 4.27 9.12 -13.44
CA LEU A 222 4.28 7.77 -14.03
C LEU A 222 4.95 6.80 -13.05
N GLY A 223 4.47 5.58 -13.00
CA GLY A 223 5.08 4.54 -12.17
C GLY A 223 4.56 3.15 -12.47
N ALA A 224 5.22 2.20 -11.94
CA ALA A 224 6.52 2.29 -11.32
C ALA A 224 7.36 1.12 -11.80
N SER A 225 8.68 1.32 -11.82
CA SER A 225 9.57 0.18 -11.98
C SER A 225 9.40 -0.84 -10.84
N PHE A 226 9.79 -2.08 -11.09
CA PHE A 226 9.56 -3.18 -10.16
C PHE A 226 10.74 -4.16 -10.21
N TYR A 227 11.63 -4.04 -9.22
CA TYR A 227 12.83 -4.87 -9.13
C TYR A 227 12.86 -5.66 -7.82
N PRO A 228 12.48 -6.95 -7.85
CA PRO A 228 12.63 -7.83 -6.70
C PRO A 228 14.08 -7.94 -6.24
N GLN A 229 14.27 -8.06 -4.92
CA GLN A 229 15.58 -8.27 -4.27
C GLN A 229 16.57 -7.09 -4.39
N ARG A 230 16.13 -5.91 -4.84
CA ARG A 230 16.92 -4.68 -4.77
C ARG A 230 16.48 -3.83 -3.58
N GLU A 231 17.49 -3.24 -2.89
CA GLU A 231 17.27 -2.47 -1.65
C GLU A 231 17.83 -1.05 -1.72
N ASP A 232 18.39 -0.64 -2.87
CA ASP A 232 18.81 0.73 -3.09
C ASP A 232 17.60 1.68 -3.30
N ASN A 233 17.78 2.95 -3.03
CA ASN A 233 16.79 4.00 -3.22
C ASN A 233 17.32 5.17 -4.08
N GLU A 234 18.38 4.93 -4.85
CA GLU A 234 18.90 5.89 -5.81
C GLU A 234 17.93 6.06 -6.99
N VAL A 235 17.80 7.31 -7.46
CA VAL A 235 17.01 7.60 -8.67
C VAL A 235 17.87 7.30 -9.89
N LEU A 236 17.40 6.41 -10.76
CA LEU A 236 18.12 5.95 -11.93
C LEU A 236 17.44 6.41 -13.23
N ALA A 237 18.24 6.85 -14.20
CA ALA A 237 17.75 7.26 -15.52
C ALA A 237 17.08 6.08 -16.27
N GLU A 238 17.60 4.87 -16.08
CA GLU A 238 17.05 3.63 -16.67
C GLU A 238 15.59 3.38 -16.24
N ASP A 239 15.24 3.75 -15.00
CA ASP A 239 13.87 3.64 -14.49
C ASP A 239 12.93 4.65 -15.15
N HIS A 240 13.41 5.85 -15.47
CA HIS A 240 12.63 6.81 -16.26
C HIS A 240 12.34 6.25 -17.64
N VAL A 241 13.36 5.68 -18.31
CA VAL A 241 13.20 5.00 -19.60
C VAL A 241 12.25 3.81 -19.51
N HIS A 242 12.35 3.00 -18.43
CA HIS A 242 11.43 1.89 -18.19
C HIS A 242 9.98 2.38 -18.06
N ASN A 243 9.73 3.40 -17.25
CA ASN A 243 8.39 3.96 -17.06
C ASN A 243 7.83 4.56 -18.36
N LEU A 244 8.68 5.22 -19.16
CA LEU A 244 8.30 5.71 -20.49
C LEU A 244 7.95 4.57 -21.45
N ASN A 245 8.72 3.49 -21.47
CA ASN A 245 8.47 2.34 -22.33
C ASN A 245 7.18 1.61 -21.98
N LEU A 246 6.84 1.52 -20.69
CA LEU A 246 5.52 1.02 -20.25
C LEU A 246 4.40 1.91 -20.80
N LEU A 247 4.55 3.22 -20.74
CA LEU A 247 3.57 4.16 -21.29
C LEU A 247 3.47 4.02 -22.82
N LYS A 248 4.60 3.97 -23.52
CA LYS A 248 4.64 3.79 -24.98
C LYS A 248 3.93 2.52 -25.46
N SER A 249 3.94 1.46 -24.66
CA SER A 249 3.27 0.20 -25.02
C SER A 249 1.75 0.31 -25.09
N VAL A 250 1.14 1.35 -24.51
CA VAL A 250 -0.32 1.54 -24.45
C VAL A 250 -0.78 2.87 -25.06
N ALA A 251 0.06 3.86 -25.09
CA ALA A 251 -0.24 5.21 -25.54
C ALA A 251 0.97 5.83 -26.29
N PRO A 252 1.38 5.26 -27.43
CA PRO A 252 2.59 5.68 -28.12
C PRO A 252 2.59 7.16 -28.51
N THR A 253 1.51 7.64 -29.11
CA THR A 253 1.38 9.04 -29.53
C THR A 253 1.47 10.01 -28.36
N TYR A 254 0.81 9.68 -27.23
CA TYR A 254 0.89 10.49 -26.03
C TYR A 254 2.32 10.48 -25.43
N ALA A 255 2.96 9.32 -25.38
CA ALA A 255 4.31 9.20 -24.85
C ALA A 255 5.36 9.96 -25.70
N GLU A 256 5.16 10.07 -27.01
CA GLU A 256 6.01 10.84 -27.92
C GLU A 256 5.86 12.36 -27.74
N SER A 257 4.76 12.83 -27.20
CA SER A 257 4.54 14.25 -26.91
C SER A 257 5.25 14.73 -25.64
N LEU A 258 5.74 13.81 -24.81
CA LEU A 258 6.39 14.16 -23.53
C LEU A 258 7.82 14.66 -23.74
N ILE A 259 8.26 15.54 -22.86
CA ILE A 259 9.68 16.01 -22.84
C ILE A 259 10.64 14.87 -22.58
N GLY A 260 11.91 15.03 -22.98
CA GLY A 260 12.94 14.00 -22.80
C GLY A 260 13.14 13.58 -21.34
N VAL A 261 13.47 12.31 -21.15
CA VAL A 261 13.59 11.70 -19.81
C VAL A 261 14.70 12.31 -18.94
N GLU A 262 15.65 13.00 -19.57
CA GLU A 262 16.73 13.74 -18.89
C GLU A 262 16.22 14.94 -18.07
N HIS A 263 14.99 15.38 -18.32
CA HIS A 263 14.33 16.46 -17.58
C HIS A 263 13.37 15.93 -16.50
N TRP A 264 13.28 14.60 -16.36
CA TRP A 264 12.36 13.99 -15.40
C TRP A 264 12.93 13.97 -14.00
N GLN A 265 12.07 14.15 -13.04
CA GLN A 265 12.33 13.92 -11.63
C GLN A 265 11.85 12.53 -11.22
N GLY A 266 12.36 12.02 -10.11
CA GLY A 266 11.97 10.71 -9.65
C GLY A 266 12.15 10.50 -8.16
N ARG A 267 11.54 9.43 -7.68
CA ARG A 267 11.75 8.91 -6.33
C ARG A 267 11.76 7.39 -6.38
N ALA A 268 12.84 6.81 -5.88
CA ALA A 268 12.96 5.38 -5.68
C ALA A 268 12.76 5.03 -4.21
N SER A 269 12.21 3.86 -3.95
CA SER A 269 12.01 3.33 -2.60
C SER A 269 11.85 1.82 -2.61
N VAL A 270 12.04 1.20 -1.44
CA VAL A 270 11.93 -0.25 -1.27
C VAL A 270 10.65 -0.60 -0.53
N ARG A 271 9.77 -1.34 -1.22
CA ARG A 271 8.54 -1.89 -0.67
C ARG A 271 8.84 -3.20 0.06
N ALA A 272 8.15 -3.45 1.14
CA ALA A 272 8.18 -4.73 1.84
C ALA A 272 6.98 -5.58 1.40
N GLN A 273 7.25 -6.74 0.80
CA GLN A 273 6.23 -7.68 0.32
C GLN A 273 6.31 -8.98 1.12
N SER A 274 5.18 -9.46 1.60
CA SER A 274 5.06 -10.81 2.17
C SER A 274 5.24 -11.90 1.11
N LEU A 275 5.56 -13.11 1.54
CA LEU A 275 5.82 -14.24 0.62
C LEU A 275 4.58 -14.66 -0.18
N ASP A 276 3.40 -14.47 0.38
CA ASP A 276 2.11 -14.85 -0.20
C ASP A 276 1.31 -13.66 -0.77
N TYR A 277 1.93 -12.48 -0.82
CA TYR A 277 1.35 -11.22 -1.32
C TYR A 277 0.17 -10.66 -0.49
N PHE A 278 -0.21 -11.29 0.62
CA PHE A 278 -1.19 -10.72 1.56
C PHE A 278 -0.49 -9.89 2.63
N PRO A 279 -1.05 -8.77 3.08
CA PRO A 279 -0.59 -8.07 4.28
C PRO A 279 -0.45 -9.04 5.45
N LEU A 280 0.48 -8.77 6.34
CA LEU A 280 0.57 -9.49 7.60
C LEU A 280 0.26 -8.55 8.76
N LEU A 281 -0.60 -9.00 9.65
CA LEU A 281 -1.00 -8.27 10.84
C LEU A 281 -1.27 -9.22 12.02
N GLY A 282 -1.34 -8.66 13.21
CA GLY A 282 -1.68 -9.40 14.42
C GLY A 282 -0.53 -9.53 15.40
N LYS A 283 -0.76 -10.33 16.44
CA LYS A 283 0.20 -10.57 17.53
C LYS A 283 1.37 -11.39 17.04
N LEU A 284 2.57 -10.93 17.34
CA LEU A 284 3.80 -11.64 17.02
C LEU A 284 3.97 -12.88 17.91
N GLN A 285 4.56 -13.96 17.36
CA GLN A 285 4.77 -15.19 18.08
C GLN A 285 5.71 -14.94 19.26
N ASP A 286 5.42 -15.63 20.38
CA ASP A 286 6.19 -15.57 21.62
C ASP A 286 6.29 -14.15 22.25
N GLN A 287 5.47 -13.21 21.76
CA GLN A 287 5.40 -11.85 22.29
C GLN A 287 4.12 -11.67 23.14
N GLN A 288 4.20 -10.86 24.20
CA GLN A 288 3.05 -10.63 25.09
C GLN A 288 2.11 -9.55 24.54
N GLN A 289 2.60 -8.34 24.29
CA GLN A 289 1.80 -7.18 23.84
C GLN A 289 2.44 -6.51 22.63
N ILE A 290 3.15 -7.26 21.79
CA ILE A 290 3.78 -6.75 20.58
C ILE A 290 3.08 -7.32 19.36
N TYR A 291 2.69 -6.44 18.47
CA TYR A 291 1.93 -6.72 17.25
C TYR A 291 2.66 -6.16 16.03
N THR A 292 2.18 -6.49 14.86
CA THR A 292 2.73 -5.94 13.61
C THR A 292 1.63 -5.63 12.60
N LEU A 293 1.91 -4.67 11.72
CA LEU A 293 1.24 -4.46 10.44
C LEU A 293 2.30 -4.16 9.38
N ALA A 294 2.50 -5.08 8.45
CA ALA A 294 3.54 -4.98 7.42
C ALA A 294 3.17 -5.77 6.15
N GLY A 295 4.12 -5.88 5.21
CA GLY A 295 3.95 -6.70 4.00
C GLY A 295 2.94 -6.14 3.00
N LEU A 296 2.68 -4.84 3.01
CA LEU A 296 1.64 -4.18 2.19
C LEU A 296 2.02 -4.08 0.70
N GLY A 297 3.28 -4.32 0.34
CA GLY A 297 3.77 -4.26 -1.03
C GLY A 297 3.51 -2.92 -1.71
N SER A 298 3.01 -2.96 -2.94
CA SER A 298 2.69 -1.76 -3.74
C SER A 298 1.31 -1.17 -3.46
N LYS A 299 0.52 -1.77 -2.56
CA LYS A 299 -0.87 -1.38 -2.29
C LYS A 299 -1.08 -0.85 -0.87
N GLY A 300 -0.05 -0.22 -0.30
CA GLY A 300 -0.06 0.25 1.09
C GLY A 300 -1.25 1.15 1.41
N PHE A 301 -1.52 2.16 0.58
CA PHE A 301 -2.65 3.06 0.80
C PHE A 301 -4.02 2.40 0.62
N LEU A 302 -4.10 1.34 -0.19
CA LEU A 302 -5.33 0.56 -0.33
C LEU A 302 -5.59 -0.31 0.90
N PHE A 303 -4.55 -0.99 1.40
CA PHE A 303 -4.70 -2.00 2.45
C PHE A 303 -4.61 -1.44 3.87
N ALA A 304 -3.77 -0.44 4.11
CA ALA A 304 -3.47 0.00 5.47
C ALA A 304 -4.70 0.43 6.28
N PRO A 305 -5.68 1.18 5.76
CA PRO A 305 -6.84 1.57 6.56
C PRO A 305 -7.63 0.36 7.09
N LEU A 306 -8.01 -0.58 6.21
CA LEU A 306 -8.77 -1.77 6.62
C LEU A 306 -7.94 -2.69 7.53
N CYS A 307 -6.67 -2.92 7.19
CA CYS A 307 -5.78 -3.77 7.99
C CYS A 307 -5.56 -3.19 9.39
N SER A 308 -5.50 -1.87 9.53
CA SER A 308 -5.41 -1.20 10.83
C SER A 308 -6.68 -1.38 11.66
N GLU A 309 -7.86 -1.27 11.04
CA GLU A 309 -9.12 -1.53 11.73
C GLU A 309 -9.24 -2.98 12.23
N ILE A 310 -8.80 -3.95 11.41
CA ILE A 310 -8.77 -5.37 11.82
C ILE A 310 -7.82 -5.56 13.00
N LEU A 311 -6.61 -4.98 12.94
CA LEU A 311 -5.61 -5.11 14.00
C LEU A 311 -6.08 -4.46 15.30
N VAL A 312 -6.62 -3.25 15.23
CA VAL A 312 -7.12 -2.52 16.41
C VAL A 312 -8.32 -3.22 17.01
N ALA A 313 -9.24 -3.76 16.19
CA ALA A 313 -10.36 -4.57 16.68
C ALA A 313 -9.89 -5.82 17.44
N GLU A 314 -8.82 -6.48 16.96
CA GLU A 314 -8.21 -7.63 17.65
C GLU A 314 -7.62 -7.22 19.01
N ILE A 315 -6.84 -6.14 19.05
CA ILE A 315 -6.18 -5.66 20.28
C ILE A 315 -7.22 -5.23 21.32
N LEU A 316 -8.22 -4.50 20.90
CA LEU A 316 -9.29 -3.97 21.79
C LEU A 316 -10.45 -4.96 22.02
N LYS A 317 -10.35 -6.19 21.48
CA LYS A 317 -11.38 -7.23 21.57
C LYS A 317 -12.77 -6.79 21.08
N GLN A 318 -12.76 -6.02 19.98
CA GLN A 318 -13.95 -5.57 19.28
C GLN A 318 -14.33 -6.51 18.13
N ALA A 319 -15.53 -6.33 17.56
CA ALA A 319 -15.96 -7.09 16.39
C ALA A 319 -15.03 -6.81 15.19
N CYS A 320 -14.56 -7.88 14.53
CA CYS A 320 -13.73 -7.78 13.33
C CYS A 320 -14.56 -7.27 12.14
N PRO A 321 -14.07 -6.30 11.38
CA PRO A 321 -14.83 -5.72 10.26
C PRO A 321 -14.84 -6.59 8.99
N VAL A 322 -14.20 -7.76 9.00
CA VAL A 322 -14.13 -8.67 7.85
C VAL A 322 -14.49 -10.11 8.26
N PRO A 323 -14.88 -10.98 7.31
CA PRO A 323 -15.11 -12.40 7.57
C PRO A 323 -13.88 -13.08 8.17
N GLU A 324 -14.11 -14.08 9.03
CA GLU A 324 -13.06 -14.82 9.73
C GLU A 324 -12.10 -15.51 8.75
N THR A 325 -12.58 -15.99 7.61
CA THR A 325 -11.77 -16.59 6.54
C THR A 325 -10.73 -15.62 6.00
N LEU A 326 -11.10 -14.35 5.80
CA LEU A 326 -10.18 -13.31 5.38
C LEU A 326 -9.24 -12.90 6.52
N ARG A 327 -9.77 -12.72 7.75
CA ARG A 327 -8.95 -12.40 8.93
C ARG A 327 -7.81 -13.41 9.09
N GLN A 328 -8.08 -14.71 8.98
CA GLN A 328 -7.07 -15.75 9.10
C GLN A 328 -5.99 -15.70 8.01
N LYS A 329 -6.35 -15.31 6.78
CA LYS A 329 -5.40 -15.09 5.68
C LYS A 329 -4.45 -13.92 5.93
N LEU A 330 -4.84 -12.97 6.80
CA LEU A 330 -4.03 -11.79 7.13
C LEU A 330 -3.17 -11.99 8.37
N GLN A 331 -3.53 -12.94 9.25
CA GLN A 331 -2.81 -13.17 10.51
C GLN A 331 -1.34 -13.52 10.30
N VAL A 332 -0.45 -12.82 11.00
CA VAL A 332 1.00 -13.07 10.97
C VAL A 332 1.35 -14.51 11.36
N THR A 333 0.55 -15.13 12.20
CA THR A 333 0.72 -16.52 12.68
C THR A 333 0.73 -17.57 11.58
N ARG A 334 0.21 -17.24 10.37
CA ARG A 334 0.27 -18.15 9.21
C ARG A 334 1.70 -18.47 8.77
N PHE A 335 2.66 -17.60 9.07
CA PHE A 335 4.09 -17.81 8.76
C PHE A 335 4.84 -18.64 9.82
N TYR A 336 4.26 -18.80 11.02
CA TYR A 336 4.85 -19.60 12.08
C TYR A 336 4.34 -21.05 12.12
N LYS A 337 3.32 -21.39 11.35
CA LYS A 337 2.85 -22.78 11.24
C LYS A 337 3.97 -23.62 10.65
N LYS A 338 4.56 -24.52 11.46
CA LYS A 338 5.46 -25.57 10.97
C LYS A 338 4.69 -26.35 9.90
N VAL A 339 5.20 -26.35 8.66
CA VAL A 339 4.77 -27.31 7.65
C VAL A 339 5.03 -28.68 8.28
N LYS A 340 3.98 -29.43 8.62
CA LYS A 340 4.15 -30.84 9.04
C LYS A 340 4.94 -31.50 7.93
N ALA A 341 6.18 -31.87 8.21
CA ALA A 341 7.00 -32.62 7.27
C ALA A 341 6.14 -33.80 6.80
N LYS A 342 5.86 -33.87 5.50
CA LYS A 342 5.20 -35.05 4.94
C LYS A 342 6.08 -36.22 5.36
N LYS A 343 5.56 -37.16 6.16
CA LYS A 343 6.27 -38.38 6.49
C LYS A 343 6.74 -38.98 5.17
N PRO A 344 8.04 -39.26 5.00
CA PRO A 344 8.52 -39.87 3.79
C PRO A 344 7.72 -41.14 3.58
N TYR A 345 7.19 -41.35 2.39
CA TYR A 345 6.44 -42.55 1.98
C TYR A 345 7.46 -43.65 1.77
N PHE A 346 8.14 -44.08 2.80
CA PHE A 346 8.90 -45.33 2.83
C PHE A 346 8.09 -46.33 3.61
N LYS A 347 7.48 -47.30 2.90
CA LYS A 347 7.13 -48.57 3.49
C LYS A 347 8.46 -49.31 3.69
N PRO A 348 8.83 -49.71 4.91
CA PRO A 348 9.90 -50.68 5.07
C PRO A 348 9.46 -51.98 4.42
N ALA A 349 10.39 -52.60 3.68
CA ALA A 349 10.22 -53.92 3.08
C ALA A 349 9.99 -55.00 4.15
#